data_4433a86a27ea1be53dfcbe325e77568a
#
_entry.id   4433a86a27ea1be53dfcbe325e77568a
#
_cell.length_a   1.000
_cell.length_b   1.000
_cell.length_c   1.000
_cell.angle_alpha   90.00
_cell.angle_beta   90.00
_cell.angle_gamma   90.00
#
_symmetry.space_group_name_H-M   'P 1'
#
loop_
_entity.id
_entity.type
_entity.pdbx_description
1 polymer ?
#
loop_
_entity_poly.entity_id
_entity_poly.type
_entity_poly.pdbx_seq_one_letter_code
_entity_poly.pdbx_strand_id
1 'polypeptide(L)'
;MGNNHTKVNRKKDNRKKSSRKVIKYKRRPKAAAFIFAIILIYVVGFISLYLTKSKVRTYEVDMGALTSDATFTGIALRTEEIVNSGYSGDINYYKKESSRVKVDDTICTVDETGRVSQILSQYTKSDENSLSKQNLASIKSMLNNFRTNYDGSNFYDIYNLKTDLNSAVLQAMNENIIANLDSIISSTGSQNLFQTIKSEKSGVVAYYTDGYENVTTDNLSADLFNKNNYKKENLKSEDIVVAGSPAYKLVTDENWYICIMLDQKDISAYELDKKSSVSIKIKKDNIITSGSFTISNKDGNYYGIIGLNKYMIRYANERFHLLYQQV
;
A
#
# COMPACT_ATOMS: atom_id res chain seq x y z
N MET A 1 -90.20 -41.26 -30.28
CA MET A 1 -90.83 -40.62 -31.41
C MET A 1 -89.88 -39.57 -31.92
N GLY A 2 -89.31 -39.65 -33.02
CA GLY A 2 -89.49 -40.11 -34.33
C GLY A 2 -88.44 -39.38 -35.15
N ASN A 3 -87.66 -40.13 -35.80
CA ASN A 3 -86.94 -40.00 -37.05
C ASN A 3 -87.13 -38.72 -37.84
N ASN A 4 -86.01 -38.22 -38.34
CA ASN A 4 -85.93 -38.18 -39.82
C ASN A 4 -84.48 -37.99 -40.30
N HIS A 5 -84.08 -39.00 -41.13
CA HIS A 5 -82.86 -38.99 -41.93
C HIS A 5 -82.97 -38.02 -43.07
N THR A 6 -81.93 -37.23 -43.32
CA THR A 6 -81.77 -36.60 -44.67
C THR A 6 -80.34 -36.96 -45.15
N LYS A 7 -80.31 -37.81 -46.19
CA LYS A 7 -79.12 -38.13 -46.98
C LYS A 7 -78.77 -36.95 -47.86
N VAL A 8 -77.55 -36.44 -47.67
CA VAL A 8 -76.99 -35.49 -48.64
C VAL A 8 -75.91 -36.19 -49.47
N ASN A 9 -76.21 -36.31 -50.75
CA ASN A 9 -75.35 -36.81 -51.81
C ASN A 9 -74.10 -35.93 -51.96
N ARG A 10 -72.89 -36.49 -51.70
CA ARG A 10 -71.63 -35.87 -52.04
C ARG A 10 -71.21 -36.29 -53.46
N LYS A 11 -71.26 -35.33 -54.41
CA LYS A 11 -70.58 -35.42 -55.70
C LYS A 11 -69.11 -35.58 -55.53
N LYS A 12 -68.49 -36.61 -56.13
CA LYS A 12 -67.03 -36.83 -56.24
C LYS A 12 -66.46 -35.80 -57.20
N ASP A 13 -65.69 -34.86 -56.71
CA ASP A 13 -64.93 -33.91 -57.52
C ASP A 13 -63.59 -34.59 -57.87
N ASN A 14 -63.47 -34.93 -59.17
CA ASN A 14 -62.23 -35.49 -59.74
C ASN A 14 -61.23 -34.33 -60.00
N ARG A 15 -60.42 -34.01 -58.95
CA ARG A 15 -59.28 -33.10 -59.17
C ARG A 15 -58.08 -33.92 -59.69
N LYS A 16 -57.75 -33.68 -60.98
CA LYS A 16 -56.55 -34.13 -61.64
C LYS A 16 -55.33 -33.66 -60.86
N LYS A 17 -54.51 -34.57 -60.27
CA LYS A 17 -53.21 -34.29 -59.70
C LYS A 17 -52.25 -33.85 -60.80
N SER A 18 -51.97 -32.59 -60.88
CA SER A 18 -50.89 -31.99 -61.68
C SER A 18 -49.56 -32.43 -61.04
N SER A 19 -48.85 -33.30 -61.75
CA SER A 19 -47.46 -33.68 -61.33
C SER A 19 -46.56 -32.49 -61.66
N ARG A 20 -46.19 -31.77 -60.59
CA ARG A 20 -45.13 -30.76 -60.71
C ARG A 20 -43.80 -31.53 -60.94
N LYS A 21 -43.26 -31.37 -62.15
CA LYS A 21 -41.88 -31.82 -62.44
C LYS A 21 -40.90 -31.02 -61.57
N VAL A 22 -40.22 -31.75 -60.62
CA VAL A 22 -39.13 -31.19 -59.84
C VAL A 22 -37.96 -31.00 -60.79
N ILE A 23 -37.67 -29.74 -61.14
CA ILE A 23 -36.47 -29.39 -61.91
C ILE A 23 -35.29 -29.47 -60.93
N LYS A 24 -34.46 -30.51 -61.05
CA LYS A 24 -33.18 -30.60 -60.33
C LYS A 24 -32.24 -29.56 -60.90
N TYR A 25 -32.07 -28.45 -60.17
CA TYR A 25 -31.07 -27.42 -60.47
C TYR A 25 -29.66 -28.02 -60.29
N LYS A 26 -28.97 -28.28 -61.38
CA LYS A 26 -27.57 -28.65 -61.36
C LYS A 26 -26.76 -27.38 -61.01
N ARG A 27 -26.38 -27.26 -59.72
CA ARG A 27 -25.56 -26.13 -59.26
C ARG A 27 -24.20 -26.18 -60.01
N ARG A 28 -24.07 -25.32 -60.98
CA ARG A 28 -22.74 -25.05 -61.60
C ARG A 28 -21.94 -24.29 -60.53
N PRO A 29 -20.71 -24.75 -60.20
CA PRO A 29 -19.88 -23.99 -59.30
C PRO A 29 -19.63 -22.63 -59.94
N LYS A 30 -20.10 -21.58 -59.29
CA LYS A 30 -19.89 -20.22 -59.80
C LYS A 30 -18.40 -19.90 -59.62
N ALA A 31 -17.75 -19.42 -60.68
CA ALA A 31 -16.32 -19.01 -60.63
C ALA A 31 -16.04 -18.09 -59.42
N ALA A 32 -17.01 -17.29 -59.01
CA ALA A 32 -16.96 -16.46 -57.80
C ALA A 32 -16.72 -17.27 -56.50
N ALA A 33 -17.25 -18.49 -56.39
CA ALA A 33 -17.06 -19.33 -55.20
C ALA A 33 -15.59 -19.87 -55.16
N PHE A 34 -15.00 -20.14 -56.31
CA PHE A 34 -13.56 -20.52 -56.38
C PHE A 34 -12.67 -19.36 -55.99
N ILE A 35 -12.94 -18.15 -56.51
CA ILE A 35 -12.18 -16.94 -56.17
C ILE A 35 -12.27 -16.69 -54.67
N PHE A 36 -13.47 -16.80 -54.06
CA PHE A 36 -13.70 -16.60 -52.63
C PHE A 36 -12.91 -17.64 -51.80
N ALA A 37 -12.90 -18.90 -52.22
CA ALA A 37 -12.16 -19.94 -51.51
C ALA A 37 -10.64 -19.67 -51.55
N ILE A 38 -10.07 -19.19 -52.66
CA ILE A 38 -8.66 -18.83 -52.79
C ILE A 38 -8.34 -17.65 -51.84
N ILE A 39 -9.17 -16.60 -51.84
CA ILE A 39 -8.97 -15.46 -50.91
C ILE A 39 -9.06 -15.90 -49.47
N LEU A 40 -9.99 -16.79 -49.09
CA LEU A 40 -10.14 -17.30 -47.72
C LEU A 40 -8.89 -18.07 -47.31
N ILE A 41 -8.35 -18.96 -48.17
CA ILE A 41 -7.12 -19.71 -47.91
C ILE A 41 -5.94 -18.75 -47.71
N TYR A 42 -5.84 -17.74 -48.55
CA TYR A 42 -4.81 -16.71 -48.44
C TYR A 42 -4.86 -15.97 -47.11
N VAL A 43 -6.08 -15.52 -46.68
CA VAL A 43 -6.26 -14.82 -45.43
C VAL A 43 -5.96 -15.69 -44.21
N VAL A 44 -6.43 -16.96 -44.22
CA VAL A 44 -6.13 -17.92 -43.16
C VAL A 44 -4.64 -18.21 -43.07
N GLY A 45 -3.96 -18.40 -44.23
CA GLY A 45 -2.52 -18.56 -44.28
C GLY A 45 -1.77 -17.35 -43.74
N PHE A 46 -2.20 -16.15 -44.12
CA PHE A 46 -1.59 -14.91 -43.63
C PHE A 46 -1.75 -14.73 -42.12
N ILE A 47 -2.95 -15.00 -41.58
CA ILE A 47 -3.21 -14.94 -40.15
C ILE A 47 -2.36 -15.99 -39.41
N SER A 48 -2.27 -17.21 -39.95
CA SER A 48 -1.44 -18.27 -39.36
C SER A 48 0.06 -17.88 -39.32
N LEU A 49 0.57 -17.33 -40.41
CA LEU A 49 1.95 -16.82 -40.45
C LEU A 49 2.16 -15.62 -39.52
N TYR A 50 1.16 -14.77 -39.35
CA TYR A 50 1.24 -13.64 -38.43
C TYR A 50 1.25 -14.08 -36.96
N LEU A 51 0.43 -15.09 -36.61
CA LEU A 51 0.36 -15.65 -35.26
C LEU A 51 1.59 -16.50 -34.89
N THR A 52 2.22 -17.15 -35.88
CA THR A 52 3.41 -17.98 -35.68
C THR A 52 4.71 -17.19 -35.80
N LYS A 53 4.67 -15.92 -36.24
CA LYS A 53 5.84 -15.05 -36.16
C LYS A 53 6.22 -14.87 -34.71
N SER A 54 7.29 -15.53 -34.28
CA SER A 54 7.95 -15.21 -33.02
C SER A 54 8.27 -13.72 -33.03
N LYS A 55 7.64 -12.96 -32.13
CA LYS A 55 8.03 -11.55 -31.91
C LYS A 55 9.46 -11.59 -31.38
N VAL A 56 10.43 -11.39 -32.27
CA VAL A 56 11.78 -11.09 -31.82
C VAL A 56 11.67 -9.78 -31.05
N ARG A 57 11.70 -9.88 -29.73
CA ARG A 57 11.93 -8.70 -28.90
C ARG A 57 13.39 -8.36 -29.11
N THR A 58 13.66 -7.42 -29.98
CA THR A 58 14.94 -6.73 -30.00
C THR A 58 15.00 -5.96 -28.67
N TYR A 59 15.75 -6.50 -27.74
CA TYR A 59 16.27 -5.68 -26.65
C TYR A 59 17.35 -4.82 -27.32
N GLU A 60 17.13 -3.52 -27.31
CA GLU A 60 18.24 -2.61 -27.48
C GLU A 60 19.23 -2.98 -26.37
N VAL A 61 20.35 -3.56 -26.76
CA VAL A 61 21.48 -3.77 -25.86
C VAL A 61 22.05 -2.37 -25.72
N ASP A 62 21.53 -1.59 -24.77
CA ASP A 62 22.32 -0.52 -24.22
C ASP A 62 23.63 -1.15 -23.75
N MET A 63 24.75 -0.55 -24.11
CA MET A 63 26.00 -0.86 -23.44
C MET A 63 25.78 -0.55 -21.96
N GLY A 64 25.22 -1.51 -21.25
CA GLY A 64 25.23 -1.49 -19.80
C GLY A 64 26.70 -1.51 -19.43
N ALA A 65 27.19 -0.39 -18.92
CA ALA A 65 28.36 -0.46 -18.08
C ALA A 65 28.08 -1.62 -17.12
N LEU A 66 29.01 -2.56 -16.98
CA LEU A 66 29.00 -3.53 -15.90
C LEU A 66 29.11 -2.72 -14.61
N THR A 67 27.99 -2.17 -14.18
CA THR A 67 27.85 -1.60 -12.85
C THR A 67 27.87 -2.81 -11.94
N SER A 68 28.98 -3.02 -11.28
CA SER A 68 29.06 -3.93 -10.15
C SER A 68 28.13 -3.35 -9.09
N ASP A 69 26.85 -3.75 -9.15
CA ASP A 69 25.84 -3.31 -8.19
C ASP A 69 26.17 -3.91 -6.83
N ALA A 70 26.94 -3.17 -6.03
CA ALA A 70 27.14 -3.54 -4.65
C ALA A 70 25.81 -3.43 -3.92
N THR A 71 25.45 -4.51 -3.23
CA THR A 71 24.21 -4.56 -2.44
C THR A 71 24.56 -4.45 -0.97
N PHE A 72 24.02 -3.43 -0.30
CA PHE A 72 24.23 -3.20 1.11
C PHE A 72 22.90 -3.24 1.87
N THR A 73 22.96 -3.79 3.09
CA THR A 73 21.86 -3.59 4.04
C THR A 73 22.20 -2.38 4.90
N GLY A 74 21.35 -1.36 4.81
CA GLY A 74 21.50 -0.13 5.59
C GLY A 74 20.47 -0.05 6.70
N ILE A 75 20.81 0.66 7.79
CA ILE A 75 19.88 1.07 8.84
C ILE A 75 19.57 2.55 8.69
N ALA A 76 18.29 2.90 8.83
CA ALA A 76 17.83 4.28 8.79
C ALA A 76 17.92 4.90 10.19
N LEU A 77 18.61 6.02 10.31
CA LEU A 77 18.70 6.80 11.55
C LEU A 77 17.98 8.13 11.34
N ARG A 78 17.19 8.52 12.32
CA ARG A 78 16.37 9.74 12.31
C ARG A 78 16.43 10.39 13.66
N THR A 79 16.11 11.67 13.72
CA THR A 79 15.88 12.35 14.99
C THR A 79 14.49 11.96 15.49
N GLU A 80 14.43 11.03 16.40
CA GLU A 80 13.21 10.42 16.92
C GLU A 80 13.03 10.75 18.40
N GLU A 81 11.79 11.03 18.79
CA GLU A 81 11.43 11.33 20.18
C GLU A 81 10.23 10.47 20.59
N ILE A 82 10.36 9.73 21.68
CA ILE A 82 9.27 8.96 22.25
C ILE A 82 8.47 9.88 23.18
N VAL A 83 7.17 9.95 22.94
CA VAL A 83 6.23 10.66 23.81
C VAL A 83 5.48 9.63 24.63
N ASN A 84 5.66 9.68 25.93
CA ASN A 84 5.01 8.78 26.86
C ASN A 84 3.63 9.29 27.26
N SER A 85 2.72 8.37 27.54
CA SER A 85 1.43 8.71 28.14
C SER A 85 1.60 9.16 29.60
N GLY A 86 0.97 10.25 29.98
CA GLY A 86 0.84 10.63 31.38
C GLY A 86 -0.28 9.89 32.12
N TYR A 87 -1.09 9.11 31.41
CA TYR A 87 -2.32 8.53 31.90
C TYR A 87 -2.44 7.06 31.53
N SER A 88 -3.20 6.30 32.31
CA SER A 88 -3.52 4.89 32.03
C SER A 88 -4.96 4.75 31.61
N GLY A 89 -5.27 3.98 30.59
CA GLY A 89 -6.64 3.75 30.10
C GLY A 89 -6.69 3.35 28.64
N ASP A 90 -7.89 3.34 28.07
CA ASP A 90 -8.12 3.05 26.66
C ASP A 90 -7.57 4.19 25.80
N ILE A 91 -6.65 3.87 24.88
CA ILE A 91 -6.03 4.85 24.01
C ILE A 91 -6.69 4.88 22.63
N ASN A 92 -7.04 6.08 22.17
CA ASN A 92 -7.61 6.30 20.85
C ASN A 92 -6.71 7.23 20.03
N TYR A 93 -6.24 6.76 18.87
CA TYR A 93 -5.33 7.49 18.00
C TYR A 93 -6.07 8.21 16.88
N TYR A 94 -5.74 9.48 16.65
CA TYR A 94 -6.42 10.36 15.71
C TYR A 94 -5.61 10.71 14.46
N LYS A 95 -4.32 10.48 14.48
CA LYS A 95 -3.45 10.73 13.33
C LYS A 95 -3.07 9.42 12.66
N LYS A 96 -2.97 9.47 11.35
CA LYS A 96 -2.51 8.31 10.57
C LYS A 96 -1.00 8.10 10.79
N GLU A 97 -0.58 6.84 10.78
CA GLU A 97 0.84 6.46 10.75
C GLU A 97 1.58 7.19 9.63
N SER A 98 2.78 7.68 9.91
CA SER A 98 3.61 8.45 9.00
C SER A 98 2.97 9.75 8.46
N SER A 99 1.97 10.30 9.17
CA SER A 99 1.42 11.61 8.83
C SER A 99 2.17 12.74 9.50
N ARG A 100 2.19 13.91 8.83
CA ARG A 100 2.72 15.14 9.43
C ARG A 100 1.76 15.67 10.48
N VAL A 101 2.33 16.11 11.57
CA VAL A 101 1.63 16.79 12.66
C VAL A 101 2.34 18.12 12.98
N LYS A 102 1.57 19.07 13.47
CA LYS A 102 2.07 20.36 13.94
C LYS A 102 1.93 20.45 15.47
N VAL A 103 2.54 21.46 16.04
CA VAL A 103 2.36 21.79 17.45
C VAL A 103 0.87 21.93 17.77
N ASP A 104 0.44 21.46 18.92
CA ASP A 104 -0.93 21.42 19.43
C ASP A 104 -1.91 20.49 18.68
N ASP A 105 -1.46 19.75 17.66
CA ASP A 105 -2.28 18.72 17.07
C ASP A 105 -2.57 17.61 18.08
N THR A 106 -3.84 17.23 18.22
CA THR A 106 -4.25 16.08 19.02
C THR A 106 -3.79 14.78 18.34
N ILE A 107 -2.94 14.02 19.00
CA ILE A 107 -2.41 12.74 18.50
C ILE A 107 -3.28 11.59 18.98
N CYS A 108 -3.56 11.56 20.28
CA CYS A 108 -4.40 10.53 20.88
C CYS A 108 -5.11 11.08 22.13
N THR A 109 -6.12 10.33 22.58
CA THR A 109 -6.75 10.54 23.89
C THR A 109 -6.66 9.25 24.70
N VAL A 110 -6.59 9.39 26.00
CA VAL A 110 -6.61 8.29 26.94
C VAL A 110 -7.87 8.40 27.79
N ASP A 111 -8.68 7.35 27.79
CA ASP A 111 -9.91 7.23 28.55
C ASP A 111 -9.68 6.32 29.75
N GLU A 112 -9.54 6.92 30.92
CA GLU A 112 -9.35 6.18 32.18
C GLU A 112 -10.60 5.40 32.62
N THR A 113 -11.75 5.74 32.06
CA THR A 113 -13.06 5.21 32.50
C THR A 113 -13.65 4.18 31.53
N GLY A 114 -13.14 4.08 30.31
CA GLY A 114 -13.70 3.26 29.23
C GLY A 114 -15.05 3.77 28.68
N ARG A 115 -15.48 4.96 29.08
CA ARG A 115 -16.79 5.52 28.68
C ARG A 115 -16.77 6.10 27.27
N VAL A 116 -15.62 6.61 26.81
CA VAL A 116 -15.52 7.19 25.47
C VAL A 116 -15.75 6.11 24.42
N SER A 117 -15.19 4.92 24.61
CA SER A 117 -15.44 3.77 23.72
C SER A 117 -16.93 3.42 23.63
N GLN A 118 -17.66 3.52 24.76
CA GLN A 118 -19.10 3.30 24.79
C GLN A 118 -19.87 4.42 24.05
N ILE A 119 -19.50 5.68 24.28
CA ILE A 119 -20.09 6.84 23.61
C ILE A 119 -19.83 6.75 22.10
N LEU A 120 -18.61 6.48 21.69
CA LEU A 120 -18.22 6.29 20.28
C LEU A 120 -19.01 5.16 19.62
N SER A 121 -19.21 4.05 20.33
CA SER A 121 -20.01 2.92 19.82
C SER A 121 -21.51 3.25 19.66
N GLN A 122 -22.03 4.17 20.47
CA GLN A 122 -23.41 4.66 20.33
C GLN A 122 -23.57 5.64 19.17
N TYR A 123 -22.60 6.55 19.00
CA TYR A 123 -22.57 7.49 17.87
C TYR A 123 -22.39 6.81 16.51
N THR A 124 -21.62 5.72 16.44
CA THR A 124 -21.45 4.92 15.20
C THR A 124 -22.74 4.21 14.76
N LYS A 125 -23.69 4.01 15.66
CA LYS A 125 -24.98 3.36 15.35
C LYS A 125 -26.05 4.33 14.87
N SER A 126 -25.82 5.65 14.93
CA SER A 126 -26.76 6.64 14.45
C SER A 126 -26.52 6.95 12.96
N ASP A 127 -27.57 6.85 12.14
CA ASP A 127 -27.55 7.09 10.69
C ASP A 127 -27.11 8.52 10.29
N GLU A 128 -27.10 9.46 11.23
CA GLU A 128 -26.68 10.86 11.00
C GLU A 128 -25.17 11.05 10.89
N ASN A 129 -24.37 10.06 11.28
CA ASN A 129 -22.89 10.11 11.25
C ASN A 129 -22.29 9.29 10.10
N SER A 130 -22.89 9.33 8.92
CA SER A 130 -22.31 8.70 7.73
C SER A 130 -20.95 9.32 7.40
N LEU A 131 -19.94 8.46 7.20
CA LEU A 131 -18.63 8.87 6.72
C LEU A 131 -18.76 9.75 5.47
N SER A 132 -18.02 10.85 5.41
CA SER A 132 -18.02 11.72 4.24
C SER A 132 -17.63 10.93 2.99
N LYS A 133 -18.08 11.37 1.80
CA LYS A 133 -17.69 10.73 0.53
C LYS A 133 -16.17 10.71 0.34
N GLN A 134 -15.46 11.71 0.86
CA GLN A 134 -14.00 11.79 0.82
C GLN A 134 -13.35 10.72 1.70
N ASN A 135 -13.88 10.53 2.91
CA ASN A 135 -13.38 9.52 3.85
C ASN A 135 -13.62 8.11 3.32
N LEU A 136 -14.79 7.85 2.75
CA LEU A 136 -15.09 6.58 2.07
C LEU A 136 -14.16 6.33 0.87
N ALA A 137 -13.86 7.36 0.08
CA ALA A 137 -12.93 7.26 -1.04
C ALA A 137 -11.50 6.95 -0.56
N SER A 138 -11.05 7.57 0.53
CA SER A 138 -9.75 7.30 1.16
C SER A 138 -9.65 5.85 1.65
N ILE A 139 -10.64 5.37 2.38
CA ILE A 139 -10.71 3.98 2.87
C ILE A 139 -10.71 3.00 1.69
N LYS A 140 -11.50 3.27 0.65
CA LYS A 140 -11.53 2.44 -0.56
C LYS A 140 -10.18 2.42 -1.28
N SER A 141 -9.49 3.55 -1.33
CA SER A 141 -8.13 3.64 -1.90
C SER A 141 -7.12 2.80 -1.10
N MET A 142 -7.17 2.86 0.23
CA MET A 142 -6.32 2.01 1.10
C MET A 142 -6.56 0.52 0.84
N LEU A 143 -7.82 0.10 0.78
CA LEU A 143 -8.18 -1.30 0.49
C LEU A 143 -7.72 -1.75 -0.89
N ASN A 144 -7.86 -0.89 -1.91
CA ASN A 144 -7.41 -1.19 -3.26
C ASN A 144 -5.88 -1.29 -3.34
N ASN A 145 -5.17 -0.36 -2.70
CA ASN A 145 -3.70 -0.38 -2.64
C ASN A 145 -3.20 -1.65 -1.93
N PHE A 146 -3.83 -2.02 -0.83
CA PHE A 146 -3.50 -3.26 -0.14
C PHE A 146 -3.74 -4.47 -1.06
N ARG A 147 -4.92 -4.58 -1.69
CA ARG A 147 -5.24 -5.69 -2.59
C ARG A 147 -4.25 -5.83 -3.75
N THR A 148 -3.74 -4.71 -4.26
CA THR A 148 -2.79 -4.70 -5.40
C THR A 148 -1.36 -5.07 -4.98
N ASN A 149 -0.97 -4.72 -3.76
CA ASN A 149 0.42 -4.86 -3.29
C ASN A 149 0.59 -5.97 -2.23
N TYR A 150 -0.50 -6.65 -1.85
CA TYR A 150 -0.45 -7.68 -0.83
C TYR A 150 0.36 -8.89 -1.29
N ASP A 151 1.39 -9.22 -0.52
CA ASP A 151 2.14 -10.45 -0.63
C ASP A 151 1.73 -11.37 0.53
N GLY A 152 1.14 -12.51 0.20
CA GLY A 152 0.64 -13.49 1.19
C GLY A 152 1.72 -14.08 2.12
N SER A 153 3.00 -13.82 1.85
CA SER A 153 4.12 -14.21 2.71
C SER A 153 4.31 -13.29 3.93
N ASN A 154 3.68 -12.10 3.95
CA ASN A 154 3.88 -11.10 4.98
C ASN A 154 2.59 -10.78 5.76
N PHE A 155 2.34 -11.54 6.82
CA PHE A 155 1.20 -11.31 7.71
C PHE A 155 1.19 -9.93 8.39
N TYR A 156 2.34 -9.31 8.54
CA TYR A 156 2.46 -7.98 9.14
C TYR A 156 1.68 -6.91 8.38
N ASP A 157 1.57 -7.03 7.06
CA ASP A 157 0.83 -6.09 6.22
C ASP A 157 -0.69 -6.10 6.52
N ILE A 158 -1.23 -7.24 6.98
CA ILE A 158 -2.64 -7.35 7.40
C ILE A 158 -2.88 -6.55 8.68
N TYR A 159 -1.98 -6.64 9.66
CA TYR A 159 -2.09 -5.88 10.91
C TYR A 159 -1.94 -4.38 10.65
N ASN A 160 -1.02 -3.99 9.78
CA ASN A 160 -0.88 -2.60 9.38
C ASN A 160 -2.15 -2.08 8.71
N LEU A 161 -2.74 -2.84 7.77
CA LEU A 161 -4.00 -2.47 7.14
C LEU A 161 -5.13 -2.31 8.16
N LYS A 162 -5.30 -3.28 9.09
CA LYS A 162 -6.31 -3.21 10.15
C LYS A 162 -6.14 -1.92 10.95
N THR A 163 -4.91 -1.60 11.35
CA THR A 163 -4.57 -0.43 12.13
C THR A 163 -4.81 0.87 11.34
N ASP A 164 -4.40 0.90 10.07
CA ASP A 164 -4.62 2.06 9.18
C ASP A 164 -6.11 2.30 8.91
N LEU A 165 -6.89 1.22 8.71
CA LEU A 165 -8.34 1.32 8.54
C LEU A 165 -9.02 1.85 9.81
N ASN A 166 -8.68 1.31 10.96
CA ASN A 166 -9.21 1.81 12.23
C ASN A 166 -8.88 3.28 12.43
N SER A 167 -7.63 3.68 12.16
CA SER A 167 -7.21 5.09 12.26
C SER A 167 -7.94 5.98 11.26
N ALA A 168 -8.15 5.52 10.03
CA ALA A 168 -8.89 6.29 9.01
C ALA A 168 -10.37 6.44 9.38
N VAL A 169 -10.98 5.40 9.92
CA VAL A 169 -12.38 5.45 10.41
C VAL A 169 -12.47 6.38 11.60
N LEU A 170 -11.58 6.26 12.59
CA LEU A 170 -11.53 7.15 13.74
C LEU A 170 -11.27 8.60 13.33
N GLN A 171 -10.36 8.85 12.40
CA GLN A 171 -10.11 10.21 11.89
C GLN A 171 -11.35 10.77 11.19
N ALA A 172 -12.04 9.97 10.40
CA ALA A 172 -13.26 10.35 9.71
C ALA A 172 -14.42 10.66 10.68
N MET A 173 -14.49 9.92 11.77
CA MET A 173 -15.45 10.16 12.85
C MET A 173 -15.07 11.37 13.70
N ASN A 174 -13.77 11.63 13.85
CA ASN A 174 -13.26 12.71 14.67
C ASN A 174 -13.50 14.10 14.11
N GLU A 175 -13.51 14.30 12.80
CA GLU A 175 -13.87 15.61 12.24
C GLU A 175 -15.25 16.04 12.75
N ASN A 176 -16.15 15.07 12.95
CA ASN A 176 -17.46 15.32 13.53
C ASN A 176 -17.46 15.30 15.07
N ILE A 177 -16.65 14.44 15.68
CA ILE A 177 -16.62 14.30 17.16
C ILE A 177 -15.84 15.45 17.79
N ILE A 178 -14.70 15.89 17.22
CA ILE A 178 -13.96 17.05 17.73
C ILE A 178 -14.79 18.32 17.56
N ALA A 179 -15.50 18.48 16.43
CA ALA A 179 -16.42 19.60 16.23
C ALA A 179 -17.61 19.58 17.22
N ASN A 180 -18.01 18.41 17.71
CA ASN A 180 -19.11 18.24 18.65
C ASN A 180 -18.65 17.91 20.08
N LEU A 181 -17.34 17.83 20.31
CA LEU A 181 -16.77 17.38 21.59
C LEU A 181 -17.22 18.25 22.75
N ASP A 182 -17.20 19.58 22.57
CA ASP A 182 -17.68 20.54 23.59
C ASP A 182 -19.16 20.35 23.88
N SER A 183 -19.97 19.98 22.90
CA SER A 183 -21.37 19.65 23.02
C SER A 183 -21.59 18.32 23.77
N ILE A 184 -20.76 17.33 23.48
CA ILE A 184 -20.81 16.01 24.16
C ILE A 184 -20.38 16.14 25.62
N ILE A 185 -19.32 16.89 25.91
CA ILE A 185 -18.85 17.19 27.26
C ILE A 185 -19.94 17.94 28.04
N SER A 186 -20.57 18.93 27.42
CA SER A 186 -21.64 19.71 28.04
C SER A 186 -22.89 18.88 28.32
N SER A 187 -23.22 17.93 27.46
CA SER A 187 -24.42 17.08 27.61
C SER A 187 -24.24 15.95 28.62
N THR A 188 -23.00 15.48 28.83
CA THR A 188 -22.70 14.39 29.77
C THR A 188 -22.32 14.89 31.18
N GLY A 189 -22.16 16.19 31.36
CA GLY A 189 -21.86 16.80 32.66
C GLY A 189 -20.48 16.46 33.24
N SER A 190 -19.61 15.84 32.46
CA SER A 190 -18.29 15.36 32.88
C SER A 190 -17.22 16.09 32.09
N GLN A 191 -16.56 17.06 32.70
CA GLN A 191 -15.51 17.85 32.09
C GLN A 191 -14.20 17.09 31.86
N ASN A 192 -14.05 15.85 32.35
CA ASN A 192 -12.79 15.06 32.25
C ASN A 192 -13.09 13.60 31.92
N LEU A 193 -13.77 13.33 30.80
CA LEU A 193 -13.99 11.94 30.37
C LEU A 193 -12.75 11.28 29.77
N PHE A 194 -11.82 12.08 29.29
CA PHE A 194 -10.56 11.60 28.68
C PHE A 194 -9.48 12.67 28.77
N GLN A 195 -8.25 12.21 28.73
CA GLN A 195 -7.06 13.04 28.72
C GLN A 195 -6.56 13.13 27.27
N THR A 196 -6.28 14.34 26.82
CA THR A 196 -5.79 14.60 25.45
C THR A 196 -4.28 14.68 25.46
N ILE A 197 -3.63 13.89 24.60
CA ILE A 197 -2.20 13.96 24.35
C ILE A 197 -1.98 14.68 23.02
N LYS A 198 -1.37 15.85 23.11
CA LYS A 198 -1.06 16.72 21.97
C LYS A 198 0.41 16.66 21.62
N SER A 199 0.72 16.99 20.36
CA SER A 199 2.11 17.12 19.93
C SER A 199 2.71 18.43 20.42
N GLU A 200 3.85 18.34 21.10
CA GLU A 200 4.61 19.53 21.55
C GLU A 200 5.48 20.10 20.44
N LYS A 201 5.79 19.30 19.41
CA LYS A 201 6.64 19.66 18.28
C LYS A 201 5.97 19.30 16.97
N SER A 202 6.39 19.97 15.89
CA SER A 202 6.03 19.52 14.56
C SER A 202 6.90 18.35 14.14
N GLY A 203 6.35 17.40 13.38
CA GLY A 203 7.08 16.22 12.94
C GLY A 203 6.21 15.21 12.19
N VAL A 204 6.69 14.00 12.11
CA VAL A 204 5.97 12.86 11.53
C VAL A 204 5.72 11.85 12.62
N VAL A 205 4.46 11.51 12.84
CA VAL A 205 4.05 10.57 13.89
C VAL A 205 4.30 9.13 13.45
N ALA A 206 4.80 8.32 14.39
CA ALA A 206 4.96 6.88 14.25
C ALA A 206 4.46 6.17 15.50
N TYR A 207 3.87 4.99 15.33
CA TYR A 207 3.27 4.23 16.43
C TYR A 207 4.01 2.92 16.67
N TYR A 208 5.31 3.00 16.73
CA TYR A 208 6.18 1.88 17.10
C TYR A 208 7.43 2.37 17.81
N THR A 209 8.00 1.51 18.63
CA THR A 209 9.35 1.63 19.15
C THR A 209 10.20 0.46 18.69
N ASP A 210 11.50 0.65 18.58
CA ASP A 210 12.40 -0.40 18.08
C ASP A 210 13.79 -0.39 18.75
N GLY A 211 13.98 0.48 19.74
CA GLY A 211 15.23 0.61 20.47
C GLY A 211 16.32 1.38 19.72
N TYR A 212 16.01 1.94 18.53
CA TYR A 212 16.95 2.72 17.72
C TYR A 212 16.75 4.24 17.86
N GLU A 213 15.83 4.67 18.70
CA GLU A 213 15.44 6.07 18.83
C GLU A 213 16.61 6.97 19.29
N ASN A 214 17.53 6.41 20.10
CA ASN A 214 18.72 7.09 20.59
C ASN A 214 19.97 6.76 19.79
N VAL A 215 19.85 6.01 18.69
CA VAL A 215 20.98 5.69 17.82
C VAL A 215 21.26 6.88 16.89
N THR A 216 22.49 7.33 16.92
CA THR A 216 23.00 8.41 16.09
C THR A 216 24.20 7.93 15.27
N THR A 217 24.69 8.75 14.35
CA THR A 217 25.92 8.45 13.60
C THR A 217 27.14 8.30 14.52
N ASP A 218 27.05 8.80 15.77
CA ASP A 218 28.17 8.82 16.71
C ASP A 218 28.23 7.61 17.62
N ASN A 219 27.17 6.82 17.73
CA ASN A 219 27.12 5.62 18.59
C ASN A 219 26.83 4.32 17.83
N LEU A 220 27.18 4.26 16.53
CA LEU A 220 27.03 3.07 15.71
C LEU A 220 27.85 1.91 16.27
N SER A 221 27.25 0.72 16.26
CA SER A 221 27.91 -0.56 16.59
C SER A 221 27.50 -1.63 15.57
N ALA A 222 28.31 -2.67 15.43
CA ALA A 222 28.06 -3.76 14.49
C ALA A 222 26.77 -4.54 14.82
N ASP A 223 26.41 -4.64 16.10
CA ASP A 223 25.20 -5.34 16.56
C ASP A 223 23.91 -4.71 16.03
N LEU A 224 23.90 -3.41 15.78
CA LEU A 224 22.73 -2.69 15.23
C LEU A 224 22.37 -3.16 13.81
N PHE A 225 23.32 -3.73 13.07
CA PHE A 225 23.09 -4.22 11.70
C PHE A 225 22.58 -5.66 11.66
N ASN A 226 22.53 -6.35 12.81
CA ASN A 226 22.01 -7.71 12.91
C ASN A 226 20.48 -7.69 12.99
N LYS A 227 19.82 -8.00 11.89
CA LYS A 227 18.35 -8.05 11.83
C LYS A 227 17.72 -9.03 12.81
N ASN A 228 18.43 -10.06 13.24
CA ASN A 228 17.90 -11.03 14.20
C ASN A 228 17.70 -10.42 15.60
N ASN A 229 18.44 -9.36 15.91
CA ASN A 229 18.32 -8.64 17.18
C ASN A 229 17.25 -7.53 17.13
N TYR A 230 16.76 -7.20 15.95
CA TYR A 230 15.79 -6.15 15.76
C TYR A 230 14.40 -6.58 16.24
N LYS A 231 13.82 -5.79 17.12
CA LYS A 231 12.45 -5.97 17.61
C LYS A 231 11.69 -4.68 17.42
N LYS A 232 10.61 -4.76 16.70
CA LYS A 232 9.68 -3.65 16.49
C LYS A 232 8.43 -3.91 17.32
N GLU A 233 8.15 -3.03 18.26
CA GLU A 233 6.96 -3.04 19.09
C GLU A 233 5.93 -2.07 18.51
N ASN A 234 4.74 -2.56 18.24
CA ASN A 234 3.66 -1.73 17.71
C ASN A 234 2.83 -1.18 18.86
N LEU A 235 2.83 0.14 19.03
CA LEU A 235 2.10 0.82 20.12
C LEU A 235 0.58 0.80 19.93
N LYS A 236 0.10 0.45 18.74
CA LYS A 236 -1.34 0.27 18.46
C LYS A 236 -1.81 -1.17 18.58
N SER A 237 -0.95 -2.10 18.99
CA SER A 237 -1.32 -3.51 19.16
C SER A 237 -2.22 -3.73 20.36
N GLU A 238 -2.13 -2.85 21.35
CA GLU A 238 -2.94 -2.85 22.55
C GLU A 238 -3.86 -1.63 22.57
N ASP A 239 -5.09 -1.83 22.99
CA ASP A 239 -6.07 -0.75 23.11
C ASP A 239 -5.90 0.02 24.42
N ILE A 240 -5.03 -0.46 25.35
CA ILE A 240 -4.80 0.10 26.67
C ILE A 240 -3.35 0.59 26.76
N VAL A 241 -3.16 1.80 27.26
CA VAL A 241 -1.86 2.38 27.60
C VAL A 241 -1.71 2.50 29.11
N VAL A 242 -0.47 2.36 29.61
CA VAL A 242 -0.14 2.58 31.01
C VAL A 242 0.62 3.91 31.15
N ALA A 243 0.37 4.67 32.21
CA ALA A 243 1.09 5.90 32.48
C ALA A 243 2.62 5.64 32.53
N GLY A 244 3.38 6.47 31.85
CA GLY A 244 4.82 6.31 31.67
C GLY A 244 5.26 5.44 30.51
N SER A 245 4.35 4.67 29.85
CA SER A 245 4.67 3.89 28.66
C SER A 245 4.57 4.74 27.39
N PRO A 246 5.27 4.35 26.30
CA PRO A 246 5.20 5.06 25.03
C PRO A 246 3.78 5.14 24.50
N ALA A 247 3.31 6.35 24.16
CA ALA A 247 2.05 6.57 23.45
C ALA A 247 2.28 6.69 21.94
N TYR A 248 3.28 7.43 21.53
CA TYR A 248 3.69 7.55 20.13
C TYR A 248 5.14 8.00 20.03
N LYS A 249 5.70 7.90 18.84
CA LYS A 249 7.02 8.40 18.48
C LYS A 249 6.86 9.55 17.46
N LEU A 250 7.67 10.57 17.58
CA LEU A 250 7.71 11.70 16.68
C LEU A 250 9.07 11.77 15.99
N VAL A 251 9.09 11.81 14.66
CA VAL A 251 10.28 12.12 13.86
C VAL A 251 10.28 13.60 13.62
N THR A 252 11.25 14.33 14.20
CA THR A 252 11.23 15.79 14.29
C THR A 252 12.07 16.49 13.23
N ASP A 253 12.93 15.76 12.49
CA ASP A 253 13.77 16.30 11.41
C ASP A 253 13.50 15.57 10.10
N GLU A 254 13.54 16.30 8.98
CA GLU A 254 13.47 15.73 7.64
C GLU A 254 14.81 15.18 7.15
N ASN A 255 15.91 15.64 7.76
CA ASN A 255 17.21 15.07 7.52
C ASN A 255 17.33 13.74 8.24
N TRP A 256 17.78 12.76 7.52
CA TRP A 256 17.95 11.40 8.03
C TRP A 256 19.16 10.73 7.39
N TYR A 257 19.59 9.65 7.95
CA TYR A 257 20.77 8.96 7.48
C TYR A 257 20.44 7.49 7.18
N ILE A 258 21.11 6.95 6.17
CA ILE A 258 21.23 5.51 6.01
C ILE A 258 22.67 5.12 6.28
N CYS A 259 22.88 4.29 7.29
CA CYS A 259 24.20 3.78 7.65
C CYS A 259 24.35 2.36 7.16
N ILE A 260 25.48 2.05 6.54
CA ILE A 260 25.83 0.72 6.02
C ILE A 260 27.15 0.25 6.65
N MET A 261 27.28 -1.05 6.86
CA MET A 261 28.60 -1.62 7.18
C MET A 261 29.39 -1.80 5.91
N LEU A 262 30.66 -1.45 5.95
CA LEU A 262 31.60 -1.57 4.84
C LEU A 262 32.78 -2.45 5.27
N ASP A 263 33.30 -3.23 4.37
CA ASP A 263 34.61 -3.83 4.54
C ASP A 263 35.70 -3.05 3.77
N GLN A 264 36.96 -3.33 4.06
CA GLN A 264 38.08 -2.65 3.41
C GLN A 264 38.13 -2.90 1.91
N LYS A 265 37.57 -4.04 1.46
CA LYS A 265 37.51 -4.38 0.03
C LYS A 265 36.49 -3.51 -0.68
N ASP A 266 35.33 -3.28 -0.07
CA ASP A 266 34.30 -2.40 -0.63
C ASP A 266 34.82 -0.97 -0.76
N ILE A 267 35.49 -0.47 0.29
CA ILE A 267 36.05 0.88 0.28
C ILE A 267 37.04 1.04 -0.89
N SER A 268 37.92 0.07 -1.06
CA SER A 268 38.93 0.12 -2.13
C SER A 268 38.34 -0.12 -3.52
N ALA A 269 37.42 -1.09 -3.67
CA ALA A 269 36.84 -1.46 -4.96
C ALA A 269 35.99 -0.35 -5.58
N TYR A 270 35.29 0.40 -4.73
CA TYR A 270 34.39 1.49 -5.15
C TYR A 270 34.98 2.88 -4.89
N GLU A 271 36.24 2.97 -4.47
CA GLU A 271 36.94 4.22 -4.13
C GLU A 271 36.10 5.13 -3.22
N LEU A 272 35.46 4.51 -2.21
CA LEU A 272 34.49 5.20 -1.36
C LEU A 272 35.13 6.27 -0.48
N ASP A 273 36.40 6.13 -0.16
CA ASP A 273 37.20 7.09 0.61
C ASP A 273 37.40 8.42 -0.12
N LYS A 274 37.24 8.43 -1.46
CA LYS A 274 37.34 9.63 -2.29
C LYS A 274 36.02 10.32 -2.55
N LYS A 275 34.90 9.70 -2.15
CA LYS A 275 33.54 10.20 -2.44
C LYS A 275 33.00 11.04 -1.28
N SER A 276 32.49 12.22 -1.60
CA SER A 276 31.72 13.07 -0.67
C SER A 276 30.20 12.93 -0.85
N SER A 277 29.76 12.27 -1.91
CA SER A 277 28.35 11.95 -2.20
C SER A 277 28.24 10.63 -2.93
N VAL A 278 27.11 9.95 -2.74
CA VAL A 278 26.80 8.69 -3.43
C VAL A 278 25.37 8.71 -3.95
N SER A 279 25.17 8.01 -5.06
CA SER A 279 23.84 7.71 -5.56
C SER A 279 23.45 6.29 -5.16
N ILE A 280 22.30 6.15 -4.53
CA ILE A 280 21.78 4.87 -4.05
C ILE A 280 20.42 4.60 -4.64
N LYS A 281 20.13 3.34 -4.89
CA LYS A 281 18.81 2.85 -5.26
C LYS A 281 18.23 2.07 -4.09
N ILE A 282 17.10 2.53 -3.55
CA ILE A 282 16.38 1.82 -2.49
C ILE A 282 15.53 0.74 -3.15
N LYS A 283 15.83 -0.51 -2.86
CA LYS A 283 15.25 -1.68 -3.54
C LYS A 283 13.73 -1.74 -3.45
N LYS A 284 13.18 -1.43 -2.29
CA LYS A 284 11.73 -1.55 -2.04
C LYS A 284 10.89 -0.87 -3.12
N ASP A 285 11.25 0.35 -3.48
CA ASP A 285 10.47 1.19 -4.39
C ASP A 285 11.20 1.51 -5.70
N ASN A 286 12.40 0.96 -5.88
CA ASN A 286 13.29 1.30 -6.98
C ASN A 286 13.60 2.80 -7.10
N ILE A 287 13.53 3.53 -5.98
CA ILE A 287 13.82 4.96 -5.93
C ILE A 287 15.33 5.16 -5.93
N ILE A 288 15.79 6.02 -6.86
CA ILE A 288 17.17 6.48 -6.94
C ILE A 288 17.23 7.85 -6.25
N THR A 289 18.16 7.99 -5.31
CA THR A 289 18.41 9.23 -4.61
C THR A 289 19.89 9.39 -4.36
N SER A 290 20.35 10.64 -4.27
CA SER A 290 21.75 10.97 -3.94
C SER A 290 21.78 11.65 -2.58
N GLY A 291 22.84 11.35 -1.81
CA GLY A 291 23.07 11.92 -0.52
C GLY A 291 24.54 12.25 -0.27
N SER A 292 24.83 13.03 0.76
CA SER A 292 26.19 13.20 1.27
C SER A 292 26.73 11.86 1.76
N PHE A 293 28.01 11.64 1.64
CA PHE A 293 28.62 10.39 2.05
C PHE A 293 29.88 10.65 2.87
N THR A 294 29.99 9.94 3.97
CA THR A 294 31.17 9.92 4.83
C THR A 294 31.44 8.53 5.35
N ILE A 295 32.69 8.21 5.60
CA ILE A 295 33.10 6.95 6.23
C ILE A 295 33.55 7.26 7.67
N SER A 296 33.01 6.51 8.62
CA SER A 296 33.41 6.51 10.02
C SER A 296 34.04 5.17 10.37
N ASN A 297 35.16 5.19 11.09
CA ASN A 297 35.80 3.99 11.64
C ASN A 297 35.58 3.98 13.15
N LYS A 298 34.96 2.91 13.66
CA LYS A 298 34.71 2.73 15.08
C LYS A 298 34.96 1.26 15.47
N ASP A 299 35.74 1.05 16.48
CA ASP A 299 36.07 -0.28 17.02
C ASP A 299 36.53 -1.26 15.93
N GLY A 300 37.25 -0.74 14.91
CA GLY A 300 37.77 -1.53 13.80
C GLY A 300 36.75 -1.80 12.71
N ASN A 301 35.49 -1.34 12.81
CA ASN A 301 34.46 -1.45 11.82
C ASN A 301 34.31 -0.14 11.03
N TYR A 302 34.11 -0.27 9.73
CA TYR A 302 33.86 0.88 8.86
C TYR A 302 32.36 1.02 8.59
N TYR A 303 31.86 2.24 8.74
CA TYR A 303 30.47 2.58 8.51
C TYR A 303 30.39 3.65 7.44
N GLY A 304 29.68 3.37 6.35
CA GLY A 304 29.30 4.36 5.36
C GLY A 304 28.03 5.09 5.82
N ILE A 305 28.10 6.39 5.98
CA ILE A 305 27.00 7.24 6.45
C ILE A 305 26.50 8.06 5.26
N ILE A 306 25.28 7.83 4.85
CA ILE A 306 24.61 8.50 3.72
C ILE A 306 23.57 9.46 4.28
N GLY A 307 23.80 10.77 4.15
CA GLY A 307 22.89 11.80 4.61
C GLY A 307 21.86 12.15 3.53
N LEU A 308 20.59 12.09 3.87
CA LEU A 308 19.44 12.30 2.98
C LEU A 308 18.52 13.39 3.54
N ASN A 309 17.89 14.16 2.66
CA ASN A 309 16.88 15.17 3.00
C ASN A 309 15.56 14.99 2.22
N LYS A 310 15.38 13.83 1.60
CA LYS A 310 14.18 13.46 0.84
C LYS A 310 13.67 12.12 1.28
N TYR A 311 12.38 11.89 1.06
CA TYR A 311 11.71 10.60 1.26
C TYR A 311 11.64 10.10 2.72
N MET A 312 12.02 10.90 3.72
CA MET A 312 11.98 10.50 5.13
C MET A 312 10.60 9.95 5.53
N ILE A 313 9.52 10.65 5.19
CA ILE A 313 8.14 10.23 5.51
C ILE A 313 7.81 8.87 4.89
N ARG A 314 8.26 8.64 3.64
CA ARG A 314 7.98 7.39 2.93
C ARG A 314 8.58 6.17 3.62
N TYR A 315 9.73 6.37 4.25
CA TYR A 315 10.48 5.33 4.94
C TYR A 315 10.43 5.44 6.47
N ALA A 316 9.56 6.29 7.01
CA ALA A 316 9.46 6.54 8.45
C ALA A 316 9.18 5.27 9.26
N ASN A 317 8.47 4.28 8.67
CA ASN A 317 8.12 3.02 9.32
C ASN A 317 9.15 1.90 9.16
N GLU A 318 10.26 2.16 8.48
CA GLU A 318 11.26 1.15 8.16
C GLU A 318 12.59 1.51 8.77
N ARG A 319 13.23 0.51 9.39
CA ARG A 319 14.57 0.66 9.93
C ARG A 319 15.63 0.11 8.99
N PHE A 320 15.35 -0.99 8.31
CA PHE A 320 16.31 -1.64 7.42
C PHE A 320 15.96 -1.44 5.95
N HIS A 321 16.95 -1.03 5.16
CA HIS A 321 16.83 -0.83 3.72
C HIS A 321 17.86 -1.67 2.97
N LEU A 322 17.43 -2.31 1.90
CA LEU A 322 18.34 -2.93 0.95
C LEU A 322 18.66 -1.91 -0.14
N LEU A 323 19.94 -1.62 -0.29
CA LEU A 323 20.45 -0.59 -1.17
C LEU A 323 21.28 -1.20 -2.28
N TYR A 324 21.19 -0.63 -3.47
CA TYR A 324 22.15 -0.82 -4.54
C TYR A 324 22.91 0.49 -4.73
N GLN A 325 24.23 0.42 -4.69
CA GLN A 325 25.04 1.56 -5.07
C GLN A 325 25.02 1.66 -6.60
N GLN A 326 24.66 2.83 -7.11
CA GLN A 326 24.87 3.16 -8.52
C GLN A 326 26.22 3.87 -8.65
N VAL A 327 27.10 3.25 -9.43
CA VAL A 327 28.42 3.81 -9.73
C VAL A 327 28.30 4.78 -10.89
#